data_ca2bd2e68f6ebd4cad894fd15e10827c
#
_entry.id   ca2bd2e68f6ebd4cad894fd15e10827c
#
_cell.length_a   1.000
_cell.length_b   1.000
_cell.length_c   1.000
_cell.angle_alpha   90.00
_cell.angle_beta   90.00
_cell.angle_gamma   90.00
#
_symmetry.space_group_name_H-M   'P 1'
#
loop_
_entity.id
_entity.type
_entity.pdbx_description
1 polymer ?
#
loop_
_entity_poly.entity_id
_entity_poly.type
_entity_poly.pdbx_seq_one_letter_code
_entity_poly.pdbx_strand_id
1 'polypeptide(L)'
;MCQPQAQPLMAHRVMRRSIIHPQTQELLDDALAVYFPHGRSFTGQATLELHLHGSPAVVRDVLEALDAMRTVLSTRDMRPALPGEFTRRAFEHGRLDLTACEALDSLLHAETSQQRRLAQWAAQGYQAQLYDRLYAQLVQAMSQMEAMLDFSDEDDVNEHLWISVHETI
;
A
#
# COMPACT_ATOMS: atom_id res chain seq x y z
N MET A 1 10.66 -12.39 41.84
CA MET A 1 10.33 -13.43 40.84
C MET A 1 10.68 -12.86 39.48
N CYS A 2 11.67 -13.42 38.77
CA CYS A 2 12.00 -13.01 37.41
C CYS A 2 10.80 -13.35 36.51
N GLN A 3 10.19 -12.33 35.93
CA GLN A 3 9.25 -12.54 34.80
C GLN A 3 10.03 -13.23 33.66
N PRO A 4 9.49 -14.28 33.03
CA PRO A 4 10.14 -14.88 31.87
C PRO A 4 10.27 -13.79 30.82
N GLN A 5 11.51 -13.53 30.38
CA GLN A 5 11.77 -12.58 29.29
C GLN A 5 10.91 -13.01 28.11
N ALA A 6 10.00 -12.14 27.72
CA ALA A 6 9.14 -12.40 26.58
C ALA A 6 10.02 -12.66 25.35
N GLN A 7 9.88 -13.83 24.73
CA GLN A 7 10.63 -14.15 23.52
C GLN A 7 10.40 -13.06 22.48
N PRO A 8 11.44 -12.62 21.76
CA PRO A 8 11.28 -11.59 20.74
C PRO A 8 10.27 -12.05 19.66
N LEU A 9 9.55 -11.09 19.09
CA LEU A 9 8.64 -11.37 17.99
C LEU A 9 9.45 -11.82 16.77
N MET A 10 9.10 -12.98 16.23
CA MET A 10 9.68 -13.47 14.98
C MET A 10 8.91 -12.90 13.81
N ALA A 11 9.64 -12.46 12.76
CA ALA A 11 9.04 -11.92 11.55
C ALA A 11 8.09 -12.96 10.89
N HIS A 12 6.91 -12.49 10.47
CA HIS A 12 5.88 -13.29 9.79
C HIS A 12 5.35 -14.50 10.59
N ARG A 13 5.57 -14.54 11.90
CA ARG A 13 5.02 -15.60 12.76
C ARG A 13 3.95 -15.06 13.66
N VAL A 14 2.82 -15.77 13.69
CA VAL A 14 1.76 -15.54 14.65
C VAL A 14 2.21 -16.05 16.02
N MET A 15 2.21 -15.18 17.01
CA MET A 15 2.63 -15.52 18.38
C MET A 15 1.60 -15.01 19.36
N ARG A 16 1.18 -15.88 20.31
CA ARG A 16 0.32 -15.43 21.41
C ARG A 16 1.11 -14.52 22.34
N ARG A 17 0.52 -13.40 22.73
CA ARG A 17 1.10 -12.39 23.63
C ARG A 17 0.04 -11.82 24.56
N SER A 18 0.41 -11.71 25.82
CA SER A 18 -0.36 -10.95 26.79
C SER A 18 -0.08 -9.47 26.59
N ILE A 19 -1.13 -8.70 26.35
CA ILE A 19 -1.09 -7.25 26.19
C ILE A 19 -1.29 -6.62 27.54
N ILE A 20 -0.28 -5.88 28.02
CA ILE A 20 -0.24 -5.33 29.36
C ILE A 20 -0.16 -3.80 29.26
N HIS A 21 -0.96 -3.10 30.06
CA HIS A 21 -0.92 -1.65 30.14
C HIS A 21 0.46 -1.15 30.65
N PRO A 22 1.13 -0.22 29.97
CA PRO A 22 2.52 0.13 30.28
C PRO A 22 2.73 0.77 31.66
N GLN A 23 1.72 1.46 32.19
CA GLN A 23 1.80 2.15 33.48
C GLN A 23 1.16 1.34 34.61
N THR A 24 -0.04 0.81 34.41
CA THR A 24 -0.78 0.09 35.48
C THR A 24 -0.38 -1.37 35.60
N GLN A 25 0.31 -1.93 34.62
CA GLN A 25 0.67 -3.36 34.55
C GLN A 25 -0.54 -4.30 34.54
N GLU A 26 -1.72 -3.78 34.25
CA GLU A 26 -2.95 -4.55 34.09
C GLU A 26 -2.92 -5.37 32.80
N LEU A 27 -3.41 -6.61 32.85
CA LEU A 27 -3.60 -7.44 31.67
C LEU A 27 -4.85 -6.95 30.91
N LEU A 28 -4.66 -6.45 29.70
CA LEU A 28 -5.74 -5.96 28.84
C LEU A 28 -6.32 -7.05 27.96
N ASP A 29 -5.47 -7.92 27.39
CA ASP A 29 -5.88 -9.02 26.54
C ASP A 29 -4.79 -10.08 26.37
N ASP A 30 -5.19 -11.28 25.97
CA ASP A 30 -4.32 -12.35 25.49
C ASP A 30 -4.51 -12.50 23.98
N ALA A 31 -3.73 -11.75 23.22
CA ALA A 31 -3.89 -11.55 21.79
C ALA A 31 -2.89 -12.36 20.94
N LEU A 32 -3.16 -12.44 19.64
CA LEU A 32 -2.16 -12.88 18.68
C LEU A 32 -1.43 -11.65 18.12
N ALA A 33 -0.12 -11.72 18.07
CA ALA A 33 0.73 -10.67 17.52
C ALA A 33 1.52 -11.19 16.33
N VAL A 34 1.59 -10.38 15.26
CA VAL A 34 2.38 -10.66 14.06
C VAL A 34 3.24 -9.45 13.73
N TYR A 35 4.53 -9.65 13.59
CA TYR A 35 5.47 -8.60 13.20
C TYR A 35 5.89 -8.73 11.76
N PHE A 36 5.77 -7.64 11.01
CA PHE A 36 6.24 -7.51 9.63
C PHE A 36 7.41 -6.51 9.61
N PRO A 37 8.62 -6.94 9.25
CA PRO A 37 9.76 -6.04 9.10
C PRO A 37 9.58 -5.08 7.92
N HIS A 38 10.40 -4.06 7.88
CA HIS A 38 10.42 -3.08 6.78
C HIS A 38 10.49 -3.78 5.40
N GLY A 39 9.72 -3.28 4.44
CA GLY A 39 9.62 -3.84 3.08
C GLY A 39 8.75 -5.11 2.98
N ARG A 40 8.22 -5.65 4.08
CA ARG A 40 7.45 -6.90 4.12
C ARG A 40 6.02 -6.76 4.60
N SER A 41 5.59 -5.56 4.96
CA SER A 41 4.21 -5.22 5.35
C SER A 41 3.39 -4.69 4.17
N PHE A 42 2.10 -4.46 4.40
CA PHE A 42 1.22 -3.79 3.44
C PHE A 42 1.73 -2.38 3.09
N THR A 43 2.12 -1.59 4.08
CA THR A 43 2.59 -0.22 3.89
C THR A 43 4.05 -0.10 3.44
N GLY A 44 4.81 -1.20 3.42
CA GLY A 44 6.26 -1.18 3.22
C GLY A 44 7.06 -0.79 4.48
N GLN A 45 6.42 -0.25 5.50
CA GLN A 45 7.05 0.09 6.79
C GLN A 45 7.00 -1.08 7.77
N ALA A 46 7.85 -1.08 8.79
CA ALA A 46 7.75 -2.07 9.86
C ALA A 46 6.37 -1.96 10.55
N THR A 47 5.66 -3.07 10.66
CA THR A 47 4.28 -3.11 11.14
C THR A 47 4.10 -4.20 12.17
N LEU A 48 3.41 -3.90 13.25
CA LEU A 48 2.93 -4.86 14.24
C LEU A 48 1.41 -4.95 14.14
N GLU A 49 0.90 -6.15 13.94
CA GLU A 49 -0.53 -6.44 13.98
C GLU A 49 -0.87 -7.12 15.30
N LEU A 50 -1.92 -6.64 15.97
CA LEU A 50 -2.49 -7.22 17.17
C LEU A 50 -3.91 -7.69 16.87
N HIS A 51 -4.15 -8.98 16.97
CA HIS A 51 -5.46 -9.59 16.79
C HIS A 51 -6.09 -9.78 18.17
N LEU A 52 -6.85 -8.77 18.57
CA LEU A 52 -7.48 -8.70 19.88
C LEU A 52 -8.82 -9.46 19.91
N HIS A 53 -9.30 -9.79 21.10
CA HIS A 53 -10.69 -10.16 21.29
C HIS A 53 -11.60 -8.98 20.93
N GLY A 54 -12.68 -9.25 20.19
CA GLY A 54 -13.52 -8.23 19.54
C GLY A 54 -14.40 -7.37 20.47
N SER A 55 -14.11 -7.30 21.77
CA SER A 55 -14.81 -6.42 22.70
C SER A 55 -14.44 -4.96 22.46
N PRO A 56 -15.42 -4.04 22.28
CA PRO A 56 -15.12 -2.62 22.14
C PRO A 56 -14.33 -2.04 23.33
N ALA A 57 -14.51 -2.59 24.54
CA ALA A 57 -13.77 -2.18 25.73
C ALA A 57 -12.27 -2.54 25.58
N VAL A 58 -11.97 -3.79 25.21
CA VAL A 58 -10.59 -4.25 25.02
C VAL A 58 -9.88 -3.40 23.96
N VAL A 59 -10.53 -3.14 22.82
CA VAL A 59 -9.95 -2.32 21.76
C VAL A 59 -9.65 -0.91 22.24
N ARG A 60 -10.57 -0.28 22.98
CA ARG A 60 -10.37 1.05 23.54
C ARG A 60 -9.21 1.07 24.53
N ASP A 61 -9.19 0.14 25.48
CA ASP A 61 -8.16 0.08 26.52
C ASP A 61 -6.77 -0.15 25.93
N VAL A 62 -6.65 -0.95 24.87
CA VAL A 62 -5.39 -1.14 24.14
C VAL A 62 -4.97 0.15 23.40
N LEU A 63 -5.90 0.87 22.78
CA LEU A 63 -5.61 2.15 22.13
C LEU A 63 -5.18 3.21 23.15
N GLU A 64 -5.81 3.28 24.32
CA GLU A 64 -5.42 4.15 25.43
C GLU A 64 -4.03 3.79 25.96
N ALA A 65 -3.73 2.50 26.09
CA ALA A 65 -2.40 2.02 26.49
C ALA A 65 -1.31 2.42 25.46
N LEU A 66 -1.62 2.36 24.17
CA LEU A 66 -0.72 2.84 23.12
C LEU A 66 -0.49 4.35 23.20
N ASP A 67 -1.52 5.15 23.45
CA ASP A 67 -1.37 6.59 23.65
C ASP A 67 -0.55 6.92 24.91
N ALA A 68 -0.73 6.16 25.99
CA ALA A 68 0.11 6.27 27.19
C ALA A 68 1.60 5.95 26.90
N MET A 69 1.90 5.02 26.00
CA MET A 69 3.28 4.73 25.55
C MET A 69 3.93 5.91 24.84
N ARG A 70 3.17 6.75 24.15
CA ARG A 70 3.68 7.98 23.51
C ARG A 70 4.43 8.88 24.50
N THR A 71 3.89 9.01 25.69
CA THR A 71 4.48 9.78 26.78
C THR A 71 5.77 9.14 27.32
N VAL A 72 5.76 7.81 27.46
CA VAL A 72 6.90 7.04 27.99
C VAL A 72 8.06 7.00 27.02
N LEU A 73 7.79 6.84 25.72
CA LEU A 73 8.80 6.71 24.66
C LEU A 73 9.23 8.06 24.08
N SER A 74 8.64 9.19 24.54
CA SER A 74 8.88 10.54 23.99
C SER A 74 8.71 10.62 22.48
N THR A 75 7.92 9.74 21.87
CA THR A 75 7.65 9.71 20.44
C THR A 75 6.45 10.61 20.12
N ARG A 76 6.70 11.76 19.46
CA ARG A 76 5.64 12.70 19.07
C ARG A 76 4.72 12.18 17.96
N ASP A 77 5.15 11.14 17.25
CA ASP A 77 4.51 10.70 16.00
C ASP A 77 3.49 9.55 16.17
N MET A 78 3.26 9.06 17.40
CA MET A 78 2.27 8.03 17.65
C MET A 78 0.87 8.67 17.75
N ARG A 79 0.02 8.39 16.78
CA ARG A 79 -1.36 8.87 16.70
C ARG A 79 -2.23 7.88 15.95
N PRO A 80 -3.55 7.94 16.11
CA PRO A 80 -4.47 7.19 15.23
C PRO A 80 -4.23 7.54 13.76
N ALA A 81 -4.30 6.54 12.88
CA ALA A 81 -4.19 6.74 11.45
C ALA A 81 -5.45 7.45 10.91
N LEU A 82 -5.25 8.33 9.93
CA LEU A 82 -6.34 8.95 9.20
C LEU A 82 -6.93 7.97 8.18
N PRO A 83 -8.20 8.14 7.75
CA PRO A 83 -8.77 7.35 6.67
C PRO A 83 -7.87 7.38 5.42
N GLY A 84 -7.63 6.21 4.81
CA GLY A 84 -6.75 6.07 3.64
C GLY A 84 -5.25 6.15 3.92
N GLU A 85 -4.81 6.42 5.15
CA GLU A 85 -3.39 6.61 5.47
C GLU A 85 -2.55 5.37 5.20
N PHE A 86 -3.05 4.16 5.45
CA PHE A 86 -2.34 2.92 5.15
C PHE A 86 -2.10 2.76 3.65
N THR A 87 -3.12 3.03 2.83
CA THR A 87 -3.02 2.98 1.36
C THR A 87 -2.06 4.05 0.84
N ARG A 88 -2.12 5.27 1.37
CA ARG A 88 -1.18 6.34 1.04
C ARG A 88 0.27 5.96 1.36
N ARG A 89 0.53 5.40 2.54
CA ARG A 89 1.87 4.92 2.90
C ARG A 89 2.35 3.79 1.99
N ALA A 90 1.46 2.87 1.61
CA ALA A 90 1.78 1.82 0.65
C ALA A 90 2.17 2.38 -0.72
N PHE A 91 1.47 3.41 -1.20
CA PHE A 91 1.82 4.14 -2.41
C PHE A 91 3.17 4.86 -2.30
N GLU A 92 3.39 5.65 -1.24
CA GLU A 92 4.64 6.38 -0.98
C GLU A 92 5.87 5.46 -0.89
N HIS A 93 5.69 4.19 -0.48
CA HIS A 93 6.75 3.18 -0.41
C HIS A 93 6.80 2.24 -1.63
N GLY A 94 6.10 2.57 -2.72
CA GLY A 94 6.13 1.80 -3.96
C GLY A 94 5.54 0.38 -3.84
N ARG A 95 4.66 0.15 -2.85
CA ARG A 95 3.94 -1.12 -2.68
C ARG A 95 2.71 -1.23 -3.57
N LEU A 96 2.07 -0.09 -3.81
CA LEU A 96 0.94 0.08 -4.69
C LEU A 96 1.22 1.23 -5.65
N ASP A 97 0.76 1.12 -6.88
CA ASP A 97 0.63 2.25 -7.79
C ASP A 97 -0.74 2.93 -7.62
N LEU A 98 -0.96 4.03 -8.32
CA LEU A 98 -2.19 4.80 -8.19
C LEU A 98 -3.42 4.00 -8.63
N THR A 99 -3.30 3.22 -9.71
CA THR A 99 -4.40 2.39 -10.22
C THR A 99 -4.77 1.27 -9.25
N ALA A 100 -3.78 0.70 -8.55
CA ALA A 100 -4.00 -0.29 -7.50
C ALA A 100 -4.65 0.33 -6.25
N CYS A 101 -4.34 1.58 -5.90
CA CYS A 101 -5.01 2.30 -4.83
C CYS A 101 -6.50 2.53 -5.13
N GLU A 102 -6.83 2.96 -6.35
CA GLU A 102 -8.20 3.15 -6.81
C GLU A 102 -8.98 1.82 -6.86
N ALA A 103 -8.31 0.76 -7.33
CA ALA A 103 -8.89 -0.58 -7.36
C ALA A 103 -9.16 -1.13 -5.96
N LEU A 104 -8.27 -0.86 -5.00
CA LEU A 104 -8.48 -1.23 -3.59
C LEU A 104 -9.68 -0.51 -2.99
N ASP A 105 -9.82 0.79 -3.24
CA ASP A 105 -10.99 1.56 -2.81
C ASP A 105 -12.28 0.99 -3.40
N SER A 106 -12.29 0.73 -4.71
CA SER A 106 -13.42 0.11 -5.40
C SER A 106 -13.76 -1.29 -4.84
N LEU A 107 -12.75 -2.05 -4.44
CA LEU A 107 -12.92 -3.38 -3.84
C LEU A 107 -13.56 -3.29 -2.45
N LEU A 108 -13.14 -2.33 -1.64
CA LEU A 108 -13.68 -2.12 -0.28
C LEU A 108 -15.13 -1.64 -0.30
N HIS A 109 -15.54 -0.92 -1.35
CA HIS A 109 -16.90 -0.39 -1.51
C HIS A 109 -17.77 -1.25 -2.44
N ALA A 110 -17.30 -2.41 -2.89
CA ALA A 110 -18.05 -3.28 -3.77
C ALA A 110 -19.24 -3.94 -3.05
N GLU A 111 -20.45 -3.64 -3.47
CA GLU A 111 -21.71 -4.21 -2.92
C GLU A 111 -22.14 -5.47 -3.67
N THR A 112 -21.68 -5.65 -4.91
CA THR A 112 -22.04 -6.78 -5.76
C THR A 112 -20.82 -7.64 -6.12
N SER A 113 -21.06 -8.93 -6.41
CA SER A 113 -20.02 -9.83 -6.89
C SER A 113 -19.41 -9.38 -8.22
N GLN A 114 -20.17 -8.67 -9.05
CA GLN A 114 -19.67 -8.14 -10.31
C GLN A 114 -18.70 -6.96 -10.07
N GLN A 115 -19.05 -6.01 -9.22
CA GLN A 115 -18.17 -4.92 -8.81
C GLN A 115 -16.87 -5.45 -8.19
N ARG A 116 -16.96 -6.43 -7.29
CA ARG A 116 -15.79 -7.06 -6.69
C ARG A 116 -14.86 -7.68 -7.74
N ARG A 117 -15.40 -8.38 -8.76
CA ARG A 117 -14.59 -8.98 -9.83
C ARG A 117 -13.87 -7.92 -10.65
N LEU A 118 -14.56 -6.84 -11.02
CA LEU A 118 -13.98 -5.73 -11.77
C LEU A 118 -12.85 -5.05 -10.97
N ALA A 119 -13.09 -4.78 -9.69
CA ALA A 119 -12.08 -4.21 -8.80
C ALA A 119 -10.86 -5.13 -8.65
N GLN A 120 -11.06 -6.46 -8.55
CA GLN A 120 -9.95 -7.41 -8.51
C GLN A 120 -9.13 -7.44 -9.81
N TRP A 121 -9.76 -7.33 -10.98
CA TRP A 121 -9.04 -7.23 -12.24
C TRP A 121 -8.21 -5.95 -12.33
N ALA A 122 -8.77 -4.82 -11.92
CA ALA A 122 -8.03 -3.56 -11.84
C ALA A 122 -6.83 -3.67 -10.88
N ALA A 123 -7.01 -4.27 -9.71
CA ALA A 123 -5.95 -4.49 -8.72
C ALA A 123 -4.83 -5.43 -9.19
N GLN A 124 -5.08 -6.29 -10.18
CA GLN A 124 -4.07 -7.16 -10.81
C GLN A 124 -3.18 -6.41 -11.82
N GLY A 125 -3.32 -5.10 -11.95
CA GLY A 125 -2.49 -4.26 -12.83
C GLY A 125 -2.90 -4.28 -14.30
N TYR A 126 -4.07 -4.82 -14.65
CA TYR A 126 -4.55 -4.82 -16.03
C TYR A 126 -4.70 -3.40 -16.58
N GLN A 127 -5.21 -2.49 -15.76
CA GLN A 127 -5.39 -1.09 -16.11
C GLN A 127 -4.04 -0.35 -16.25
N ALA A 128 -3.09 -0.62 -15.36
CA ALA A 128 -1.74 -0.08 -15.44
C ALA A 128 -1.04 -0.51 -16.73
N GLN A 129 -1.12 -1.80 -17.08
CA GLN A 129 -0.54 -2.31 -18.36
C GLN A 129 -1.18 -1.70 -19.60
N LEU A 130 -2.46 -1.34 -19.56
CA LEU A 130 -3.12 -0.64 -20.66
C LEU A 130 -2.56 0.78 -20.81
N TYR A 131 -2.44 1.50 -19.71
CA TYR A 131 -1.86 2.85 -19.71
C TYR A 131 -0.40 2.86 -20.14
N ASP A 132 0.41 1.89 -19.68
CA ASP A 132 1.81 1.77 -20.10
C ASP A 132 1.94 1.54 -21.61
N ARG A 133 1.07 0.72 -22.19
CA ARG A 133 1.02 0.51 -23.64
C ARG A 133 0.64 1.78 -24.40
N LEU A 134 -0.42 2.47 -23.98
CA LEU A 134 -0.84 3.74 -24.58
C LEU A 134 0.25 4.80 -24.46
N TYR A 135 0.90 4.88 -23.29
CA TYR A 135 2.02 5.80 -23.08
C TYR A 135 3.18 5.50 -24.03
N ALA A 136 3.58 4.23 -24.15
CA ALA A 136 4.64 3.83 -25.06
C ALA A 136 4.33 4.17 -26.53
N GLN A 137 3.07 3.95 -26.98
CA GLN A 137 2.63 4.32 -28.32
C GLN A 137 2.67 5.84 -28.55
N LEU A 138 2.21 6.63 -27.58
CA LEU A 138 2.27 8.08 -27.65
C LEU A 138 3.70 8.60 -27.72
N VAL A 139 4.60 8.08 -26.88
CA VAL A 139 6.03 8.46 -26.89
C VAL A 139 6.66 8.10 -28.23
N GLN A 140 6.34 6.93 -28.80
CA GLN A 140 6.83 6.53 -30.11
C GLN A 140 6.32 7.47 -31.22
N ALA A 141 5.03 7.80 -31.22
CA ALA A 141 4.45 8.73 -32.17
C ALA A 141 5.06 10.13 -32.05
N MET A 142 5.26 10.62 -30.82
CA MET A 142 5.92 11.92 -30.60
C MET A 142 7.36 11.91 -31.10
N SER A 143 8.14 10.87 -30.84
CA SER A 143 9.53 10.76 -31.32
C SER A 143 9.60 10.73 -32.86
N GLN A 144 8.64 10.08 -33.51
CA GLN A 144 8.55 10.07 -34.99
C GLN A 144 8.20 11.45 -35.56
N MET A 145 7.27 12.15 -34.89
CA MET A 145 6.93 13.53 -35.32
C MET A 145 8.11 14.50 -35.11
N GLU A 146 8.84 14.36 -34.02
CA GLU A 146 10.04 15.15 -33.70
C GLU A 146 11.14 14.91 -34.75
N ALA A 147 11.38 13.64 -35.12
CA ALA A 147 12.30 13.28 -36.20
C ALA A 147 11.87 13.88 -37.56
N MET A 148 10.56 13.90 -37.86
CA MET A 148 10.05 14.53 -39.09
C MET A 148 10.30 16.05 -39.12
N LEU A 149 10.18 16.72 -37.95
CA LEU A 149 10.45 18.18 -37.87
C LEU A 149 11.95 18.48 -38.00
N ASP A 150 12.79 17.65 -37.38
CA ASP A 150 14.25 17.85 -37.41
C ASP A 150 14.88 17.55 -38.80
N PHE A 151 14.30 16.59 -39.53
CA PHE A 151 14.79 16.17 -40.83
C PHE A 151 13.84 16.61 -42.00
N SER A 152 13.11 17.69 -41.81
CA SER A 152 12.11 18.19 -42.78
C SER A 152 12.69 18.55 -44.17
N ASP A 153 14.00 18.70 -44.30
CA ASP A 153 14.68 19.07 -45.54
C ASP A 153 15.03 17.87 -46.43
N GLU A 154 14.78 16.61 -45.98
CA GLU A 154 15.02 15.39 -46.75
C GLU A 154 13.68 14.81 -47.25
N ASP A 155 13.35 15.02 -48.51
CA ASP A 155 12.06 14.68 -49.14
C ASP A 155 11.67 13.18 -49.05
N ASP A 156 12.65 12.26 -48.99
CA ASP A 156 12.42 10.79 -48.96
C ASP A 156 12.01 10.25 -47.57
N VAL A 157 12.26 10.98 -46.48
CA VAL A 157 12.01 10.52 -45.11
C VAL A 157 10.56 10.76 -44.69
N ASN A 158 9.91 11.76 -45.25
CA ASN A 158 8.59 12.22 -44.81
C ASN A 158 7.45 11.23 -45.10
N GLU A 159 7.44 10.53 -46.22
CA GLU A 159 6.31 9.68 -46.62
C GLU A 159 6.24 8.36 -45.83
N HIS A 160 7.38 7.74 -45.59
CA HIS A 160 7.47 6.50 -44.79
C HIS A 160 7.16 6.72 -43.31
N LEU A 161 7.55 7.86 -42.73
CA LEU A 161 7.28 8.19 -41.34
C LEU A 161 5.79 8.50 -41.10
N TRP A 162 5.10 9.15 -42.02
CA TRP A 162 3.66 9.37 -41.91
C TRP A 162 2.85 8.09 -41.87
N ILE A 163 3.21 7.09 -42.67
CA ILE A 163 2.58 5.77 -42.67
C ILE A 163 2.81 5.08 -41.32
N SER A 164 4.03 5.13 -40.79
CA SER A 164 4.40 4.53 -39.51
C SER A 164 3.67 5.17 -38.31
N VAL A 165 3.49 6.49 -38.30
CA VAL A 165 2.71 7.19 -37.24
C VAL A 165 1.25 6.78 -37.29
N HIS A 166 0.67 6.65 -38.49
CA HIS A 166 -0.73 6.27 -38.65
C HIS A 166 -1.01 4.81 -38.27
N GLU A 167 -0.01 3.91 -38.36
CA GLU A 167 -0.13 2.51 -37.95
C GLU A 167 0.09 2.33 -36.43
N THR A 168 0.67 3.31 -35.75
CA THR A 168 1.03 3.25 -34.32
C THR A 168 -0.11 3.73 -33.40
N ILE A 169 -1.03 4.55 -33.93
CA ILE A 169 -2.21 5.09 -33.21
C ILE A 169 -3.44 4.22 -33.49
#